data_c5517581dd8d2f608119dec61a0a7d4c
#
_entry.id   c5517581dd8d2f608119dec61a0a7d4c
#
_cell.length_a   1.000
_cell.length_b   1.000
_cell.length_c   1.000
_cell.angle_alpha   90.00
_cell.angle_beta   90.00
_cell.angle_gamma   90.00
#
_symmetry.space_group_name_H-M   'P 1'
#
loop_
_entity.id
_entity.type
_entity.pdbx_description
1 polymer ?
#
loop_
_entity_poly.entity_id
_entity_poly.type
_entity_poly.pdbx_seq_one_letter_code
_entity_poly.pdbx_strand_id
1 'polypeptide(L)'
;MATSTTTYLTNPTVTLNPATGGSVVDLTTLCSSATLTVGYDSLESTSFGDAGHVFVKGLQAVEVTLTLYAAYGASSVEATLFAAVGSGTSVLTLSPAGASESATNPEYTITNAMLASFTPITGSYGELSMIEVTFTGGTFARDITP
;
A
#
# COMPACT_ATOMS: atom_id res chain seq x y z
N MET A 1 3.70 -29.86 8.71
CA MET A 1 2.45 -29.62 7.99
C MET A 1 1.92 -28.24 8.30
N ALA A 2 1.64 -27.46 7.29
CA ALA A 2 1.07 -26.14 7.47
C ALA A 2 -0.44 -26.24 7.57
N THR A 3 -1.00 -25.69 8.61
CA THR A 3 -2.43 -25.44 8.67
C THR A 3 -2.68 -24.05 8.13
N SER A 4 -3.42 -23.96 7.06
CA SER A 4 -3.84 -22.67 6.57
C SER A 4 -5.21 -22.35 7.11
N THR A 5 -5.31 -21.23 7.78
CA THR A 5 -6.60 -20.65 8.12
C THR A 5 -6.93 -19.64 7.03
N THR A 6 -8.03 -19.87 6.33
CA THR A 6 -8.49 -18.90 5.35
C THR A 6 -8.89 -17.62 6.07
N THR A 7 -8.30 -16.52 5.66
CA THR A 7 -8.54 -15.22 6.28
C THR A 7 -9.29 -14.31 5.31
N TYR A 8 -10.33 -13.69 5.81
CA TYR A 8 -10.96 -12.57 5.11
C TYR A 8 -10.75 -11.31 5.94
N LEU A 9 -10.69 -10.18 5.26
CA LEU A 9 -10.34 -8.92 5.90
C LEU A 9 -11.53 -8.38 6.69
N THR A 10 -11.54 -8.60 7.99
CA THR A 10 -12.60 -8.10 8.88
C THR A 10 -12.22 -6.82 9.58
N ASN A 11 -10.93 -6.63 9.85
CA ASN A 11 -10.44 -5.46 10.57
C ASN A 11 -9.04 -5.07 10.08
N PRO A 12 -8.87 -4.87 8.76
CA PRO A 12 -7.58 -4.42 8.25
C PRO A 12 -7.30 -2.99 8.69
N THR A 13 -6.03 -2.63 8.81
CA THR A 13 -5.62 -1.26 9.10
C THR A 13 -4.81 -0.69 7.96
N VAL A 14 -5.04 0.59 7.68
CA VAL A 14 -4.30 1.35 6.67
C VAL A 14 -3.94 2.69 7.27
N THR A 15 -2.66 3.00 7.33
CA THR A 15 -2.18 4.30 7.77
C THR A 15 -1.28 4.90 6.71
N LEU A 16 -1.29 6.22 6.62
CA LEU A 16 -0.48 6.96 5.67
C LEU A 16 0.20 8.11 6.37
N ASN A 17 1.51 8.19 6.21
CA ASN A 17 2.28 9.39 6.51
C ASN A 17 2.62 10.04 5.16
N PRO A 18 2.07 11.22 4.84
CA PRO A 18 2.25 11.82 3.52
C PRO A 18 3.69 12.23 3.21
N ALA A 19 4.52 12.38 4.24
CA ALA A 19 5.94 12.69 4.04
C ALA A 19 6.75 12.06 5.17
N THR A 20 7.90 11.50 4.85
CA THR A 20 8.80 10.91 5.85
C THR A 20 9.09 11.92 6.96
N GLY A 21 8.86 11.54 8.20
CA GLY A 21 9.02 12.41 9.36
C GLY A 21 7.82 13.29 9.69
N GLY A 22 6.76 13.21 8.89
CA GLY A 22 5.52 13.92 9.17
C GLY A 22 4.60 13.14 10.12
N SER A 23 3.34 13.53 10.16
CA SER A 23 2.35 12.90 11.02
C SER A 23 1.65 11.75 10.31
N VAL A 24 1.45 10.65 11.02
CA VAL A 24 0.71 9.49 10.51
C VAL A 24 -0.79 9.77 10.63
N VAL A 25 -1.51 9.48 9.56
CA VAL A 25 -2.96 9.60 9.50
C VAL A 25 -3.56 8.21 9.32
N ASP A 26 -4.52 7.87 10.15
CA ASP A 26 -5.22 6.60 10.08
C ASP A 26 -6.38 6.71 9.09
N LEU A 27 -6.30 5.96 7.99
CA LEU A 27 -7.33 5.96 6.94
C LEU A 27 -8.24 4.73 7.04
N THR A 28 -8.09 3.91 8.06
CA THR A 28 -8.77 2.63 8.20
C THR A 28 -10.30 2.77 8.09
N THR A 29 -10.87 3.76 8.75
CA THR A 29 -12.34 3.91 8.82
C THR A 29 -12.95 4.39 7.51
N LEU A 30 -12.15 4.93 6.61
CA LEU A 30 -12.62 5.46 5.32
C LEU A 30 -12.14 4.63 4.14
N CYS A 31 -11.34 3.61 4.37
CA CYS A 31 -10.84 2.74 3.31
C CYS A 31 -11.80 1.58 3.10
N SER A 32 -12.32 1.45 1.87
CA SER A 32 -13.21 0.35 1.53
C SER A 32 -12.48 -0.80 0.85
N SER A 33 -11.33 -0.55 0.25
CA SER A 33 -10.56 -1.56 -0.47
C SER A 33 -9.09 -1.19 -0.48
N ALA A 34 -8.23 -2.18 -0.31
CA ALA A 34 -6.78 -2.00 -0.38
C ALA A 34 -6.15 -3.19 -1.08
N THR A 35 -5.22 -2.92 -1.99
CA THR A 35 -4.48 -3.95 -2.70
C THR A 35 -3.00 -3.60 -2.66
N LEU A 36 -2.18 -4.51 -2.15
CA LEU A 36 -0.74 -4.37 -2.12
C LEU A 36 -0.12 -5.42 -3.03
N THR A 37 0.67 -4.98 -3.99
CA THR A 37 1.41 -5.86 -4.90
C THR A 37 2.89 -5.59 -4.76
N VAL A 38 3.66 -6.64 -4.49
CA VAL A 38 5.12 -6.56 -4.36
C VAL A 38 5.74 -7.54 -5.36
N GLY A 39 6.70 -7.07 -6.11
CA GLY A 39 7.42 -7.90 -7.05
C GLY A 39 8.84 -7.40 -7.26
N TYR A 40 9.54 -8.08 -8.13
CA TYR A 40 10.88 -7.68 -8.55
C TYR A 40 10.96 -7.78 -10.06
N ASP A 41 11.74 -6.90 -10.66
CA ASP A 41 12.05 -7.04 -12.07
C ASP A 41 12.78 -8.35 -12.29
N SER A 42 12.43 -9.04 -13.37
CA SER A 42 13.03 -10.32 -13.75
C SER A 42 14.06 -10.06 -14.84
N LEU A 43 15.32 -10.29 -14.53
CA LEU A 43 16.41 -10.08 -15.48
C LEU A 43 16.92 -11.42 -15.95
N GLU A 44 16.96 -11.61 -17.26
CA GLU A 44 17.47 -12.86 -17.82
C GLU A 44 18.99 -12.90 -17.84
N SER A 45 19.56 -13.96 -17.31
CA SER A 45 21.01 -14.17 -17.27
C SER A 45 21.42 -15.49 -17.91
N THR A 46 20.60 -16.00 -18.83
CA THR A 46 20.84 -17.27 -19.50
C THR A 46 22.17 -17.24 -20.28
N SER A 47 22.95 -18.30 -20.15
CA SER A 47 24.23 -18.47 -20.83
C SER A 47 24.24 -19.76 -21.65
N PHE A 48 25.29 -19.95 -22.45
CA PHE A 48 25.40 -21.12 -23.31
C PHE A 48 25.44 -22.44 -22.56
N GLY A 49 25.82 -22.44 -21.29
CA GLY A 49 25.85 -23.65 -20.47
C GLY A 49 24.52 -24.02 -19.85
N ASP A 50 23.51 -23.18 -19.99
CA ASP A 50 22.22 -23.39 -19.35
C ASP A 50 21.29 -24.23 -20.21
N ALA A 51 20.60 -25.18 -19.58
CA ALA A 51 19.62 -26.02 -20.27
C ALA A 51 18.26 -25.36 -20.45
N GLY A 52 18.03 -24.25 -19.76
CA GLY A 52 16.79 -23.48 -19.83
C GLY A 52 17.05 -22.00 -19.53
N HIS A 53 16.00 -21.22 -19.54
CA HIS A 53 16.12 -19.80 -19.20
C HIS A 53 16.42 -19.61 -17.72
N VAL A 54 17.38 -18.74 -17.42
CA VAL A 54 17.78 -18.40 -16.05
C VAL A 54 17.46 -16.92 -15.81
N PHE A 55 16.79 -16.63 -14.71
CA PHE A 55 16.40 -15.27 -14.35
C PHE A 55 16.94 -14.91 -12.96
N VAL A 56 17.35 -13.67 -12.81
CA VAL A 56 17.73 -13.11 -11.53
C VAL A 56 16.82 -11.92 -11.20
N LYS A 57 16.65 -11.66 -9.93
CA LYS A 57 15.78 -10.57 -9.52
C LYS A 57 16.49 -9.23 -9.71
N GLY A 58 15.75 -8.27 -10.27
CA GLY A 58 16.20 -6.90 -10.41
C GLY A 58 15.68 -5.99 -9.31
N LEU A 59 15.22 -4.80 -9.69
CA LEU A 59 14.71 -3.84 -8.74
C LEU A 59 13.35 -4.26 -8.18
N GLN A 60 13.08 -3.87 -6.95
CA GLN A 60 11.81 -4.10 -6.31
C GLN A 60 10.73 -3.19 -6.90
N ALA A 61 9.58 -3.76 -7.21
CA ALA A 61 8.42 -3.04 -7.68
C ALA A 61 7.30 -3.18 -6.66
N VAL A 62 6.82 -2.07 -6.14
CA VAL A 62 5.75 -2.04 -5.14
C VAL A 62 4.63 -1.15 -5.65
N GLU A 63 3.40 -1.62 -5.50
CA GLU A 63 2.22 -0.86 -5.85
C GLU A 63 1.13 -1.08 -4.79
N VAL A 64 0.54 0.01 -4.33
CA VAL A 64 -0.58 -0.02 -3.38
C VAL A 64 -1.73 0.77 -3.97
N THR A 65 -2.87 0.12 -4.14
CA THR A 65 -4.10 0.76 -4.60
C THR A 65 -5.09 0.80 -3.44
N LEU A 66 -5.58 1.99 -3.13
CA LEU A 66 -6.55 2.21 -2.06
C LEU A 66 -7.80 2.84 -2.65
N THR A 67 -8.96 2.34 -2.24
CA THR A 67 -10.24 2.98 -2.52
C THR A 67 -10.78 3.53 -1.20
N LEU A 68 -10.96 4.84 -1.14
CA LEU A 68 -11.30 5.57 0.06
C LEU A 68 -12.59 6.34 -0.14
N TYR A 69 -13.40 6.44 0.90
CA TYR A 69 -14.52 7.37 0.88
C TYR A 69 -14.00 8.79 0.98
N ALA A 70 -14.55 9.70 0.17
CA ALA A 70 -14.13 11.09 0.19
C ALA A 70 -14.51 11.74 1.52
N ALA A 71 -13.55 12.44 2.11
CA ALA A 71 -13.75 13.21 3.32
C ALA A 71 -12.86 14.46 3.24
N TYR A 72 -13.41 15.56 3.67
CA TYR A 72 -12.76 16.86 3.59
C TYR A 72 -12.60 17.47 5.00
N GLY A 73 -11.59 18.31 5.15
CA GLY A 73 -11.28 18.94 6.42
C GLY A 73 -9.85 18.62 6.88
N ALA A 74 -9.49 19.15 8.03
CA ALA A 74 -8.15 18.93 8.59
C ALA A 74 -7.95 17.45 8.93
N SER A 75 -6.80 16.91 8.54
CA SER A 75 -6.42 15.49 8.76
C SER A 75 -7.38 14.49 8.14
N SER A 76 -8.14 14.92 7.15
CA SER A 76 -9.05 14.04 6.39
C SER A 76 -8.33 13.38 5.22
N VAL A 77 -9.09 12.53 4.48
CA VAL A 77 -8.57 11.85 3.30
C VAL A 77 -8.04 12.86 2.28
N GLU A 78 -8.82 13.90 1.95
CA GLU A 78 -8.41 14.89 0.95
C GLU A 78 -7.14 15.63 1.37
N ALA A 79 -7.09 16.13 2.60
CA ALA A 79 -5.92 16.87 3.09
C ALA A 79 -4.66 15.99 3.12
N THR A 80 -4.79 14.73 3.50
CA THR A 80 -3.68 13.78 3.54
C THR A 80 -3.16 13.46 2.15
N LEU A 81 -4.06 13.20 1.21
CA LEU A 81 -3.68 12.89 -0.18
C LEU A 81 -3.09 14.11 -0.89
N PHE A 82 -3.62 15.29 -0.61
CA PHE A 82 -3.07 16.52 -1.16
C PHE A 82 -1.62 16.74 -0.71
N ALA A 83 -1.32 16.46 0.54
CA ALA A 83 0.04 16.55 1.06
C ALA A 83 0.95 15.47 0.48
N ALA A 84 0.40 14.30 0.15
CA ALA A 84 1.17 13.16 -0.36
C ALA A 84 1.47 13.25 -1.85
N VAL A 85 0.57 13.85 -2.64
CA VAL A 85 0.71 13.85 -4.10
C VAL A 85 2.00 14.55 -4.54
N GLY A 86 2.78 13.84 -5.34
CA GLY A 86 4.04 14.36 -5.88
C GLY A 86 5.22 14.37 -4.92
N SER A 87 5.05 13.98 -3.65
CA SER A 87 6.13 14.09 -2.66
C SER A 87 7.22 13.03 -2.85
N GLY A 88 6.86 11.81 -3.21
CA GLY A 88 7.81 10.71 -3.35
C GLY A 88 8.40 10.21 -2.04
N THR A 89 7.87 10.65 -0.89
CA THR A 89 8.38 10.28 0.44
C THR A 89 7.28 9.76 1.35
N SER A 90 6.16 9.33 0.78
CA SER A 90 5.04 8.80 1.56
C SER A 90 5.39 7.44 2.17
N VAL A 91 4.90 7.21 3.38
CA VAL A 91 5.04 5.94 4.08
C VAL A 91 3.65 5.37 4.32
N LEU A 92 3.42 4.15 3.81
CA LEU A 92 2.17 3.44 4.04
C LEU A 92 2.41 2.24 4.94
N THR A 93 1.49 2.01 5.86
CA THR A 93 1.50 0.83 6.71
C THR A 93 0.16 0.14 6.60
N LEU A 94 0.18 -1.15 6.26
CA LEU A 94 -1.01 -1.96 6.08
C LEU A 94 -0.92 -3.23 6.90
N SER A 95 -2.04 -3.65 7.46
CA SER A 95 -2.13 -4.88 8.22
C SER A 95 -3.47 -5.55 7.94
N PRO A 96 -3.53 -6.88 7.78
CA PRO A 96 -4.79 -7.58 7.48
C PRO A 96 -5.75 -7.66 8.67
N ALA A 97 -5.24 -7.54 9.88
CA ALA A 97 -6.06 -7.51 11.10
C ALA A 97 -5.53 -6.43 12.03
N GLY A 98 -6.38 -5.71 12.70
CA GLY A 98 -6.01 -4.54 13.51
C GLY A 98 -5.23 -4.80 14.79
N ALA A 99 -4.81 -6.03 15.04
CA ALA A 99 -4.03 -6.39 16.23
C ALA A 99 -2.53 -6.12 16.02
N SER A 100 -1.74 -6.38 17.05
CA SER A 100 -0.29 -6.30 16.94
C SER A 100 0.22 -7.28 15.88
N GLU A 101 1.31 -6.92 15.25
CA GLU A 101 1.94 -7.75 14.23
C GLU A 101 2.35 -9.12 14.79
N SER A 102 2.21 -10.15 13.96
CA SER A 102 2.56 -11.53 14.30
C SER A 102 2.68 -12.35 13.02
N ALA A 103 3.04 -13.61 13.14
CA ALA A 103 3.14 -14.50 11.99
C ALA A 103 1.81 -14.67 11.25
N THR A 104 0.68 -14.48 11.92
CA THR A 104 -0.66 -14.55 11.32
C THR A 104 -1.26 -13.19 11.01
N ASN A 105 -0.60 -12.11 11.42
CA ASN A 105 -1.02 -10.74 11.16
C ASN A 105 0.21 -9.89 10.80
N PRO A 106 0.80 -10.12 9.63
CA PRO A 106 1.97 -9.36 9.23
C PRO A 106 1.64 -7.88 9.00
N GLU A 107 2.56 -7.01 9.38
CA GLU A 107 2.49 -5.60 9.06
C GLU A 107 3.39 -5.32 7.85
N TYR A 108 2.84 -4.65 6.86
CA TYR A 108 3.57 -4.27 5.65
C TYR A 108 3.80 -2.77 5.64
N THR A 109 5.06 -2.37 5.52
CA THR A 109 5.45 -0.97 5.47
C THR A 109 6.11 -0.68 4.13
N ILE A 110 5.61 0.32 3.43
CA ILE A 110 6.19 0.82 2.18
C ILE A 110 6.72 2.21 2.46
N THR A 111 8.02 2.41 2.26
CA THR A 111 8.71 3.66 2.52
C THR A 111 9.10 4.32 1.20
N ASN A 112 8.96 5.63 1.11
CA ASN A 112 9.25 6.43 -0.08
C ASN A 112 8.38 6.06 -1.28
N ALA A 113 7.12 5.76 -1.03
CA ALA A 113 6.14 5.58 -2.09
C ALA A 113 5.75 6.93 -2.70
N MET A 114 5.36 6.91 -3.96
CA MET A 114 4.94 8.12 -4.67
C MET A 114 3.49 8.00 -5.09
N LEU A 115 2.71 9.00 -4.76
CA LEU A 115 1.37 9.21 -5.31
C LEU A 115 1.50 10.21 -6.45
N ALA A 116 1.38 9.74 -7.69
CA ALA A 116 1.58 10.59 -8.86
C ALA A 116 0.39 11.51 -9.11
N SER A 117 -0.82 11.06 -8.79
CA SER A 117 -2.03 11.85 -9.01
C SER A 117 -3.15 11.35 -8.10
N PHE A 118 -4.10 12.22 -7.81
CA PHE A 118 -5.34 11.80 -7.18
C PHE A 118 -6.48 12.69 -7.67
N THR A 119 -7.69 12.20 -7.52
CA THR A 119 -8.90 12.90 -7.96
C THR A 119 -9.65 13.40 -6.72
N PRO A 120 -9.51 14.68 -6.36
CA PRO A 120 -10.11 15.18 -5.10
C PRO A 120 -11.62 15.27 -5.13
N ILE A 121 -12.21 15.36 -6.32
CA ILE A 121 -13.66 15.40 -6.49
C ILE A 121 -14.07 14.38 -7.53
N THR A 122 -14.89 13.43 -7.14
CA THR A 122 -15.45 12.43 -8.03
C THR A 122 -16.74 11.91 -7.43
N GLY A 123 -17.70 11.60 -8.28
CA GLY A 123 -18.97 11.04 -7.85
C GLY A 123 -20.14 11.70 -8.54
N SER A 124 -21.34 11.23 -8.20
CA SER A 124 -22.60 11.72 -8.73
C SER A 124 -23.49 12.19 -7.59
N TYR A 125 -24.40 13.10 -7.90
CA TYR A 125 -25.37 13.60 -6.93
C TYR A 125 -26.17 12.44 -6.30
N GLY A 126 -26.23 12.43 -4.99
CA GLY A 126 -26.99 11.42 -4.25
C GLY A 126 -26.22 10.13 -3.99
N GLU A 127 -24.97 10.03 -4.39
CA GLU A 127 -24.12 8.84 -4.17
C GLU A 127 -22.93 9.18 -3.27
N LEU A 128 -22.43 8.17 -2.56
CA LEU A 128 -21.20 8.32 -1.79
C LEU A 128 -20.03 8.52 -2.76
N SER A 129 -19.25 9.53 -2.50
CA SER A 129 -18.05 9.80 -3.31
C SER A 129 -16.89 8.93 -2.83
N MET A 130 -16.22 8.28 -3.76
CA MET A 130 -15.06 7.43 -3.49
C MET A 130 -13.88 7.91 -4.31
N ILE A 131 -12.70 7.84 -3.68
CA ILE A 131 -11.44 8.23 -4.31
C ILE A 131 -10.56 6.99 -4.40
N GLU A 132 -10.09 6.69 -5.61
CA GLU A 132 -9.11 5.63 -5.82
C GLU A 132 -7.74 6.25 -6.04
N VAL A 133 -6.76 5.77 -5.29
CA VAL A 133 -5.38 6.24 -5.39
C VAL A 133 -4.43 5.07 -5.51
N THR A 134 -3.35 5.27 -6.25
CA THR A 134 -2.31 4.27 -6.43
C THR A 134 -0.96 4.87 -6.06
N PHE A 135 -0.33 4.27 -5.06
CA PHE A 135 1.04 4.59 -4.67
C PHE A 135 1.99 3.61 -5.35
N THR A 136 3.06 4.11 -5.93
CA THR A 136 4.04 3.29 -6.63
C THR A 136 5.44 3.54 -6.10
N GLY A 137 6.29 2.52 -6.21
CA GLY A 137 7.70 2.63 -5.84
C GLY A 137 7.94 2.51 -4.34
N GLY A 138 9.14 2.88 -3.94
CA GLY A 138 9.57 2.77 -2.57
C GLY A 138 10.14 1.40 -2.24
N THR A 139 10.37 1.18 -0.95
CA THR A 139 10.88 -0.07 -0.43
C THR A 139 9.84 -0.72 0.48
N PHE A 140 9.77 -2.03 0.39
CA PHE A 140 8.80 -2.85 1.11
C PHE A 140 9.47 -3.55 2.28
N ALA A 141 8.82 -3.55 3.42
CA ALA A 141 9.24 -4.32 4.58
C ALA A 141 8.05 -5.08 5.16
N ARG A 142 8.31 -6.31 5.59
CA ARG A 142 7.32 -7.16 6.25
C ARG A 142 7.75 -7.37 7.68
N ASP A 143 6.88 -7.07 8.64
CA ASP A 143 7.13 -7.27 10.06
C ASP A 143 6.11 -8.28 10.61
N ILE A 144 6.62 -9.31 11.25
CA ILE A 144 5.82 -10.34 11.91
C ILE A 144 6.20 -10.48 13.39
N THR A 145 6.98 -9.55 13.89
CA THR A 145 7.47 -9.56 15.28
C THR A 145 6.60 -8.65 16.13
N PRO A 146 5.95 -9.18 17.17
CA PRO A 146 5.12 -8.36 18.03
C PRO A 146 5.90 -7.31 18.82
#